data_2c5035d43ff32ed6cc636bf3d9feaa4e
#
_entry.id   2c5035d43ff32ed6cc636bf3d9feaa4e
#
_cell.length_a   1.000
_cell.length_b   1.000
_cell.length_c   1.000
_cell.angle_alpha   90.00
_cell.angle_beta   90.00
_cell.angle_gamma   90.00
#
_symmetry.space_group_name_H-M   'P 1'
#
loop_
_entity.id
_entity.type
_entity.pdbx_description
1 polymer ?
#
loop_
_entity_poly.entity_id
_entity_poly.type
_entity_poly.pdbx_seq_one_letter_code
_entity_poly.pdbx_strand_id
1 'polypeptide(L)'
;SGEITRWDQIEPSKLGEIQVVFDNEGSSTVQYMRDSLMNGRKFSPNVYAQNSNQEVFAQVQQRKSALGIIGVSWISADMRTRDLPREERIKSLERQDTTVAEFDTSIKVLKVRRDDSIEAYKPYQGYIYDGRYPLYRSIYMITTSANGSLSHGFYSFVTGTIGQKIIQRTGILPARVQPRMVNLN
;
A
#
# COMPACT_ATOMS: atom_id res chain seq x y z
N SER A 1 16.19 9.44 5.91
CA SER A 1 17.49 10.13 5.86
C SER A 1 18.10 10.31 7.25
N GLY A 2 17.31 10.55 8.29
CA GLY A 2 17.81 10.86 9.66
C GLY A 2 17.93 12.35 9.95
N GLU A 3 17.51 13.21 9.05
CA GLU A 3 17.44 14.66 9.28
C GLU A 3 16.36 15.01 10.33
N ILE A 4 15.27 14.28 10.32
CA ILE A 4 14.20 14.34 11.31
C ILE A 4 14.11 12.96 11.98
N THR A 5 14.34 12.91 13.27
CA THR A 5 14.35 11.66 14.05
C THR A 5 13.30 11.65 15.17
N ARG A 6 12.66 12.78 15.45
CA ARG A 6 11.68 12.94 16.51
C ARG A 6 10.43 13.65 16.01
N TRP A 7 9.28 13.25 16.54
CA TRP A 7 7.99 13.86 16.19
C TRP A 7 7.89 15.33 16.57
N ASP A 8 8.53 15.75 17.67
CA ASP A 8 8.54 17.14 18.13
C ASP A 8 9.39 18.09 17.24
N GLN A 9 10.19 17.55 16.32
CA GLN A 9 10.85 18.34 15.27
C GLN A 9 9.92 18.73 14.12
N ILE A 10 8.77 18.06 14.00
CA ILE A 10 7.77 18.34 12.95
C ILE A 10 6.67 19.23 13.51
N GLU A 11 6.13 18.86 14.68
CA GLU A 11 5.02 19.53 15.37
C GLU A 11 5.12 19.24 16.86
N PRO A 12 4.69 20.14 17.76
CA PRO A 12 4.70 19.88 19.20
C PRO A 12 4.05 18.56 19.55
N SER A 13 4.83 17.60 20.04
CA SER A 13 4.42 16.22 20.23
C SER A 13 5.12 15.58 21.43
N LYS A 14 4.40 14.66 22.13
CA LYS A 14 4.94 13.81 23.20
C LYS A 14 5.31 12.40 22.70
N LEU A 15 5.26 12.14 21.39
CA LEU A 15 5.48 10.81 20.82
C LEU A 15 6.96 10.35 20.84
N GLY A 16 7.90 11.28 21.06
CA GLY A 16 9.32 10.95 21.16
C GLY A 16 9.97 10.65 19.82
N GLU A 17 10.82 9.61 19.78
CA GLU A 17 11.54 9.23 18.56
C GLU A 17 10.62 8.60 17.52
N ILE A 18 10.86 8.94 16.24
CA ILE A 18 10.20 8.32 15.08
C ILE A 18 10.86 6.98 14.82
N GLN A 19 10.08 5.90 14.85
CA GLN A 19 10.51 4.57 14.43
C GLN A 19 9.90 4.26 13.06
N VAL A 20 10.73 4.21 12.03
CA VAL A 20 10.28 3.85 10.68
C VAL A 20 10.40 2.34 10.52
N VAL A 21 9.31 1.68 10.11
CA VAL A 21 9.26 0.22 9.95
C VAL A 21 8.86 -0.17 8.53
N PHE A 22 9.61 -1.11 7.95
CA PHE A 22 9.36 -1.72 6.65
C PHE A 22 9.16 -3.23 6.81
N ASP A 23 8.69 -3.90 5.73
CA ASP A 23 8.62 -5.34 5.66
C ASP A 23 10.03 -5.98 5.76
N ASN A 24 10.71 -6.29 4.67
CA ASN A 24 12.06 -6.86 4.72
C ASN A 24 13.06 -6.03 3.89
N GLU A 25 14.35 -6.17 4.19
CA GLU A 25 15.40 -5.39 3.54
C GLU A 25 15.48 -5.59 2.01
N GLY A 26 15.11 -6.77 1.52
CA GLY A 26 15.10 -7.11 0.10
C GLY A 26 13.78 -6.77 -0.61
N SER A 27 12.81 -6.18 0.10
CA SER A 27 11.51 -5.90 -0.50
C SER A 27 11.59 -4.80 -1.55
N SER A 28 10.70 -4.92 -2.52
CA SER A 28 10.53 -3.90 -3.56
C SER A 28 10.05 -2.56 -3.01
N THR A 29 9.42 -2.53 -1.82
CA THR A 29 9.05 -1.31 -1.11
C THR A 29 10.28 -0.59 -0.60
N VAL A 30 11.19 -1.30 0.07
CA VAL A 30 12.46 -0.76 0.56
C VAL A 30 13.31 -0.25 -0.61
N GLN A 31 13.43 -1.04 -1.68
CA GLN A 31 14.18 -0.65 -2.86
C GLN A 31 13.61 0.64 -3.48
N TYR A 32 12.29 0.71 -3.68
CA TYR A 32 11.62 1.90 -4.20
C TYR A 32 11.91 3.14 -3.35
N MET A 33 11.80 3.03 -2.02
CA MET A 33 12.06 4.16 -1.11
C MET A 33 13.52 4.61 -1.18
N ARG A 34 14.46 3.65 -1.24
CA ARG A 34 15.89 3.95 -1.36
C ARG A 34 16.22 4.65 -2.67
N ASP A 35 15.74 4.11 -3.77
CA ASP A 35 16.12 4.58 -5.11
C ASP A 35 15.40 5.88 -5.46
N SER A 36 14.10 5.99 -5.17
CA SER A 36 13.28 7.13 -5.59
C SER A 36 13.32 8.32 -4.62
N LEU A 37 13.48 8.09 -3.31
CA LEU A 37 13.44 9.16 -2.31
C LEU A 37 14.79 9.43 -1.65
N MET A 38 15.65 8.42 -1.56
CA MET A 38 16.94 8.53 -0.88
C MET A 38 18.13 8.68 -1.85
N ASN A 39 17.89 8.65 -3.17
CA ASN A 39 18.95 8.67 -4.19
C ASN A 39 20.04 7.61 -3.91
N GLY A 40 19.65 6.40 -3.54
CA GLY A 40 20.53 5.29 -3.21
C GLY A 40 21.27 5.39 -1.86
N ARG A 41 21.04 6.45 -1.07
CA ARG A 41 21.65 6.59 0.26
C ARG A 41 21.18 5.52 1.24
N LYS A 42 21.99 5.26 2.27
CA LYS A 42 21.63 4.34 3.36
C LYS A 42 20.53 4.96 4.23
N PHE A 43 19.68 4.08 4.77
CA PHE A 43 18.70 4.49 5.77
C PHE A 43 19.36 4.87 7.10
N SER A 44 18.70 5.74 7.84
CA SER A 44 19.08 6.12 9.20
C SER A 44 18.91 4.95 10.19
N PRO A 45 19.65 4.93 11.32
CA PRO A 45 19.53 3.89 12.35
C PRO A 45 18.13 3.72 12.95
N ASN A 46 17.24 4.69 12.84
CA ASN A 46 15.85 4.61 13.32
C ASN A 46 14.89 3.94 12.32
N VAL A 47 15.42 3.29 11.28
CA VAL A 47 14.68 2.53 10.27
C VAL A 47 14.89 1.03 10.53
N TYR A 48 13.80 0.30 10.75
CA TYR A 48 13.83 -1.10 11.16
C TYR A 48 13.12 -1.98 10.13
N ALA A 49 13.78 -3.04 9.69
CA ALA A 49 13.16 -4.09 8.89
C ALA A 49 12.37 -5.04 9.81
N GLN A 50 11.21 -5.47 9.34
CA GLN A 50 10.40 -6.54 9.92
C GLN A 50 10.48 -7.77 9.00
N ASN A 51 9.96 -8.93 9.42
CA ASN A 51 9.98 -10.12 8.57
C ASN A 51 8.80 -10.16 7.58
N SER A 52 7.74 -9.40 7.86
CA SER A 52 6.51 -9.41 7.04
C SER A 52 5.74 -8.10 7.14
N ASN A 53 4.84 -7.90 6.19
CA ASN A 53 3.92 -6.77 6.22
C ASN A 53 2.92 -6.84 7.40
N GLN A 54 2.56 -8.05 7.87
CA GLN A 54 1.74 -8.23 9.07
C GLN A 54 2.44 -7.69 10.32
N GLU A 55 3.75 -7.93 10.44
CA GLU A 55 4.54 -7.39 11.55
C GLU A 55 4.66 -5.87 11.48
N VAL A 56 4.84 -5.28 10.29
CA VAL A 56 4.80 -3.81 10.12
C VAL A 56 3.47 -3.25 10.60
N PHE A 57 2.36 -3.87 10.20
CA PHE A 57 1.02 -3.45 10.60
C PHE A 57 0.85 -3.53 12.13
N ALA A 58 1.24 -4.64 12.75
CA ALA A 58 1.18 -4.84 14.19
C ALA A 58 2.04 -3.83 14.97
N GLN A 59 3.25 -3.51 14.48
CA GLN A 59 4.11 -2.51 15.10
C GLN A 59 3.47 -1.12 15.10
N VAL A 60 2.83 -0.72 13.99
CA VAL A 60 2.14 0.57 13.91
C VAL A 60 0.92 0.63 14.82
N GLN A 61 0.18 -0.48 14.97
CA GLN A 61 -0.95 -0.54 15.91
C GLN A 61 -0.50 -0.40 17.36
N GLN A 62 0.61 -1.04 17.73
CA GLN A 62 1.09 -1.11 19.12
C GLN A 62 1.86 0.14 19.54
N ARG A 63 2.55 0.81 18.61
CA ARG A 63 3.47 1.92 18.91
C ARG A 63 3.03 3.20 18.23
N LYS A 64 2.55 4.15 19.01
CA LYS A 64 2.07 5.46 18.52
C LYS A 64 3.16 6.30 17.83
N SER A 65 4.44 6.05 18.13
CA SER A 65 5.59 6.71 17.50
C SER A 65 6.06 6.03 16.20
N ALA A 66 5.51 4.86 15.85
CA ALA A 66 5.91 4.14 14.65
C ALA A 66 5.30 4.73 13.38
N LEU A 67 6.11 4.79 12.33
CA LEU A 67 5.73 5.11 10.96
C LEU A 67 5.97 3.89 10.08
N GLY A 68 4.90 3.22 9.66
CA GLY A 68 4.96 2.05 8.78
C GLY A 68 4.94 2.44 7.31
N ILE A 69 5.81 1.81 6.51
CA ILE A 69 5.78 1.91 5.04
C ILE A 69 5.45 0.53 4.49
N ILE A 70 4.25 0.40 3.93
CA ILE A 70 3.63 -0.87 3.58
C ILE A 70 2.83 -0.73 2.28
N GLY A 71 2.67 -1.82 1.54
CA GLY A 71 1.83 -1.84 0.34
C GLY A 71 0.36 -1.61 0.67
N VAL A 72 -0.34 -0.83 -0.15
CA VAL A 72 -1.75 -0.46 0.05
C VAL A 72 -2.68 -1.67 0.22
N SER A 73 -2.41 -2.77 -0.44
CA SER A 73 -3.19 -4.01 -0.32
C SER A 73 -3.23 -4.60 1.10
N TRP A 74 -2.25 -4.29 1.94
CA TRP A 74 -2.19 -4.76 3.32
C TRP A 74 -3.03 -3.93 4.30
N ILE A 75 -3.37 -2.70 3.93
CA ILE A 75 -4.18 -1.78 4.72
C ILE A 75 -5.60 -1.60 4.18
N SER A 76 -5.91 -2.20 3.03
CA SER A 76 -7.26 -2.20 2.47
C SER A 76 -8.20 -3.06 3.32
N ALA A 77 -9.40 -2.56 3.58
CA ALA A 77 -10.43 -3.28 4.32
C ALA A 77 -10.80 -4.62 3.69
N ASP A 78 -10.75 -4.71 2.37
CA ASP A 78 -11.04 -5.95 1.62
C ASP A 78 -10.07 -7.09 1.94
N MET A 79 -8.86 -6.78 2.43
CA MET A 79 -7.85 -7.77 2.79
C MET A 79 -8.01 -8.30 4.23
N ARG A 80 -8.80 -7.65 5.08
CA ARG A 80 -9.08 -8.11 6.46
C ARG A 80 -9.77 -9.47 6.51
N THR A 81 -10.47 -9.85 5.44
CA THR A 81 -11.16 -11.15 5.35
C THR A 81 -10.27 -12.28 4.86
N ARG A 82 -8.98 -12.03 4.63
CA ARG A 82 -8.05 -13.00 4.07
C ARG A 82 -7.93 -14.28 4.88
N ASP A 83 -7.95 -14.16 6.20
CA ASP A 83 -7.78 -15.27 7.14
C ASP A 83 -9.11 -15.96 7.54
N LEU A 84 -10.24 -15.46 7.02
CA LEU A 84 -11.54 -16.05 7.26
C LEU A 84 -11.75 -17.32 6.41
N PRO A 85 -12.53 -18.31 6.91
CA PRO A 85 -12.98 -19.44 6.11
C PRO A 85 -13.63 -19.00 4.81
N ARG A 86 -13.50 -19.83 3.76
CA ARG A 86 -13.98 -19.50 2.41
C ARG A 86 -15.44 -19.02 2.37
N GLU A 87 -16.33 -19.66 3.12
CA GLU A 87 -17.74 -19.31 3.15
C GLU A 87 -18.02 -17.94 3.79
N GLU A 88 -17.33 -17.62 4.87
CA GLU A 88 -17.44 -16.31 5.52
C GLU A 88 -16.86 -15.21 4.66
N ARG A 89 -15.77 -15.51 3.92
CA ARG A 89 -15.18 -14.61 2.96
C ARG A 89 -16.12 -14.28 1.80
N ILE A 90 -16.82 -15.27 1.26
CA ILE A 90 -17.82 -15.07 0.21
C ILE A 90 -18.96 -14.20 0.75
N LYS A 91 -19.51 -14.50 1.92
CA LYS A 91 -20.57 -13.68 2.54
C LYS A 91 -20.14 -12.26 2.84
N SER A 92 -18.87 -12.04 3.24
CA SER A 92 -18.35 -10.68 3.46
C SER A 92 -18.23 -9.91 2.16
N LEU A 93 -17.79 -10.56 1.08
CA LEU A 93 -17.69 -9.94 -0.26
C LEU A 93 -19.05 -9.57 -0.86
N GLU A 94 -20.09 -10.36 -0.57
CA GLU A 94 -21.47 -10.09 -1.00
C GLU A 94 -22.09 -8.89 -0.25
N ARG A 95 -21.67 -8.66 1.00
CA ARG A 95 -22.17 -7.55 1.84
C ARG A 95 -21.43 -6.24 1.66
N GLN A 96 -20.25 -6.26 1.07
CA GLN A 96 -19.43 -5.05 0.89
C GLN A 96 -19.96 -4.18 -0.24
N ASP A 97 -20.17 -2.90 0.07
CA ASP A 97 -20.28 -1.88 -0.96
C ASP A 97 -18.91 -1.74 -1.65
N THR A 98 -18.79 -2.36 -2.83
CA THR A 98 -17.56 -2.37 -3.61
C THR A 98 -17.22 -1.00 -4.23
N THR A 99 -18.04 0.02 -4.00
CA THR A 99 -17.83 1.38 -4.52
C THR A 99 -16.91 2.22 -3.66
N VAL A 100 -16.75 1.88 -2.37
CA VAL A 100 -15.93 2.64 -1.41
C VAL A 100 -14.68 1.84 -1.06
N ALA A 101 -13.50 2.43 -1.34
CA ALA A 101 -12.24 1.90 -0.85
C ALA A 101 -12.01 2.35 0.59
N GLU A 102 -12.15 1.44 1.55
CA GLU A 102 -11.91 1.71 2.95
C GLU A 102 -10.53 1.22 3.38
N PHE A 103 -9.85 2.03 4.19
CA PHE A 103 -8.66 1.59 4.91
C PHE A 103 -9.02 1.09 6.30
N ASP A 104 -8.14 0.25 6.85
CA ASP A 104 -8.28 -0.22 8.21
C ASP A 104 -8.26 0.96 9.18
N THR A 105 -9.29 1.05 10.03
CA THR A 105 -9.48 2.17 10.98
C THR A 105 -8.63 2.05 12.24
N SER A 106 -7.99 0.90 12.48
CA SER A 106 -7.11 0.68 13.63
C SER A 106 -5.75 1.39 13.49
N ILE A 107 -5.44 1.86 12.27
CA ILE A 107 -4.24 2.63 11.94
C ILE A 107 -4.61 3.95 11.28
N LYS A 108 -3.72 4.94 11.38
CA LYS A 108 -3.87 6.21 10.67
C LYS A 108 -3.09 6.18 9.36
N VAL A 109 -3.80 6.09 8.23
CA VAL A 109 -3.18 6.23 6.91
C VAL A 109 -2.90 7.71 6.64
N LEU A 110 -1.62 8.04 6.48
CA LEU A 110 -1.18 9.41 6.26
C LEU A 110 -1.47 9.87 4.83
N LYS A 111 -1.73 11.17 4.70
CA LYS A 111 -1.73 11.84 3.41
C LYS A 111 -0.30 12.20 3.05
N VAL A 112 0.04 12.12 1.77
CA VAL A 112 1.34 12.51 1.24
C VAL A 112 1.15 13.65 0.24
N ARG A 113 1.97 14.68 0.36
CA ARG A 113 1.98 15.84 -0.50
C ARG A 113 3.17 15.77 -1.45
N ARG A 114 2.96 16.15 -2.70
CA ARG A 114 4.05 16.42 -3.64
C ARG A 114 4.64 17.79 -3.34
N ASP A 115 5.92 17.99 -3.67
CA ASP A 115 6.60 19.27 -3.41
C ASP A 115 5.99 20.44 -4.20
N ASP A 116 5.43 20.14 -5.37
CA ASP A 116 4.77 21.10 -6.27
C ASP A 116 3.26 21.27 -6.00
N SER A 117 2.72 20.66 -4.94
CA SER A 117 1.28 20.69 -4.60
C SER A 117 1.04 21.33 -3.24
N ILE A 118 -0.08 22.00 -3.09
CA ILE A 118 -0.57 22.54 -1.80
C ILE A 118 -1.26 21.44 -0.99
N GLU A 119 -1.94 20.50 -1.67
CA GLU A 119 -2.77 19.48 -1.05
C GLU A 119 -2.03 18.15 -0.88
N ALA A 120 -2.40 17.43 0.19
CA ALA A 120 -1.91 16.09 0.49
C ALA A 120 -3.03 15.06 0.30
N TYR A 121 -2.69 13.91 -0.30
CA TYR A 121 -3.64 12.87 -0.65
C TYR A 121 -3.30 11.52 0.00
N LYS A 122 -4.33 10.72 0.29
CA LYS A 122 -4.19 9.31 0.69
C LYS A 122 -4.00 8.43 -0.56
N PRO A 123 -3.49 7.18 -0.43
CA PRO A 123 -3.23 6.27 -1.56
C PRO A 123 -4.52 5.65 -2.13
N TYR A 124 -5.54 6.45 -2.39
CA TYR A 124 -6.73 5.99 -3.11
C TYR A 124 -6.42 5.82 -4.60
N GLN A 125 -7.02 4.82 -5.22
CA GLN A 125 -6.79 4.48 -6.63
C GLN A 125 -6.97 5.68 -7.57
N GLY A 126 -7.99 6.53 -7.34
CA GLY A 126 -8.23 7.73 -8.11
C GLY A 126 -7.06 8.71 -8.05
N TYR A 127 -6.50 8.93 -6.86
CA TYR A 127 -5.36 9.84 -6.68
C TYR A 127 -4.02 9.28 -7.17
N ILE A 128 -3.90 7.95 -7.23
CA ILE A 128 -2.77 7.29 -7.89
C ILE A 128 -2.91 7.41 -9.41
N TYR A 129 -4.14 7.20 -9.93
CA TYR A 129 -4.43 7.26 -11.36
C TYR A 129 -4.15 8.63 -11.98
N ASP A 130 -4.55 9.71 -11.31
CA ASP A 130 -4.35 11.08 -11.79
C ASP A 130 -3.03 11.71 -11.35
N GLY A 131 -2.17 10.95 -10.66
CA GLY A 131 -0.83 11.36 -10.25
C GLY A 131 -0.79 12.32 -9.06
N ARG A 132 -1.90 12.58 -8.36
CA ARG A 132 -1.93 13.41 -7.14
C ARG A 132 -1.23 12.74 -5.96
N TYR A 133 -1.32 11.41 -5.82
CA TYR A 133 -0.56 10.68 -4.81
C TYR A 133 0.82 10.27 -5.35
N PRO A 134 1.92 10.71 -4.73
CA PRO A 134 3.25 10.59 -5.33
C PRO A 134 3.95 9.24 -5.12
N LEU A 135 3.60 8.49 -4.07
CA LEU A 135 4.33 7.28 -3.69
C LEU A 135 3.68 6.03 -4.31
N TYR A 136 3.93 5.79 -5.57
CA TYR A 136 3.45 4.58 -6.27
C TYR A 136 4.54 3.96 -7.12
N ARG A 137 4.40 2.68 -7.40
CA ARG A 137 5.24 1.93 -8.32
C ARG A 137 4.40 0.97 -9.15
N SER A 138 4.85 0.69 -10.35
CA SER A 138 4.21 -0.29 -11.22
C SER A 138 4.63 -1.71 -10.86
N ILE A 139 3.68 -2.64 -10.94
CA ILE A 139 3.90 -4.08 -10.83
C ILE A 139 3.74 -4.67 -12.23
N TYR A 140 4.78 -5.34 -12.70
CA TYR A 140 4.80 -5.96 -14.02
C TYR A 140 4.65 -7.47 -13.90
N MET A 141 3.84 -8.06 -14.76
CA MET A 141 3.75 -9.51 -14.94
C MET A 141 4.34 -9.87 -16.31
N ILE A 142 5.32 -10.74 -16.32
CA ILE A 142 6.01 -11.18 -17.52
C ILE A 142 5.79 -12.68 -17.69
N THR A 143 5.48 -13.13 -18.89
CA THR A 143 5.44 -14.54 -19.26
C THR A 143 6.35 -14.80 -20.46
N THR A 144 7.14 -15.87 -20.38
CA THR A 144 7.99 -16.38 -21.47
C THR A 144 7.42 -17.68 -22.05
N SER A 145 6.29 -18.14 -21.54
CA SER A 145 5.67 -19.40 -21.95
C SER A 145 4.91 -19.25 -23.26
N ALA A 146 4.91 -20.35 -24.04
CA ALA A 146 4.15 -20.42 -25.28
C ALA A 146 2.64 -20.24 -25.06
N ASN A 147 1.94 -19.76 -26.08
CA ASN A 147 0.50 -19.69 -26.10
C ASN A 147 -0.11 -21.08 -25.84
N GLY A 148 -1.21 -21.13 -25.08
CA GLY A 148 -1.87 -22.38 -24.71
C GLY A 148 -1.29 -23.08 -23.48
N SER A 149 -0.18 -22.62 -22.91
CA SER A 149 0.36 -23.14 -21.65
C SER A 149 -0.47 -22.67 -20.44
N LEU A 150 -0.37 -23.38 -19.30
CA LEU A 150 -1.03 -23.00 -18.04
C LEU A 150 -0.56 -21.60 -17.56
N SER A 151 0.72 -21.30 -17.66
CA SER A 151 1.25 -19.98 -17.31
C SER A 151 0.73 -18.87 -18.20
N HIS A 152 0.55 -19.13 -19.49
CA HIS A 152 -0.09 -18.17 -20.40
C HIS A 152 -1.57 -17.99 -20.07
N GLY A 153 -2.29 -19.06 -19.70
CA GLY A 153 -3.66 -19.00 -19.23
C GLY A 153 -3.80 -18.14 -17.96
N PHE A 154 -2.91 -18.34 -16.99
CA PHE A 154 -2.86 -17.52 -15.78
C PHE A 154 -2.54 -16.05 -16.08
N TYR A 155 -1.57 -15.78 -16.96
CA TYR A 155 -1.28 -14.41 -17.44
C TYR A 155 -2.51 -13.75 -18.05
N SER A 156 -3.21 -14.46 -18.94
CA SER A 156 -4.43 -13.96 -19.61
C SER A 156 -5.56 -13.72 -18.62
N PHE A 157 -5.70 -14.57 -17.59
CA PHE A 157 -6.66 -14.37 -16.51
C PHE A 157 -6.35 -13.10 -15.71
N VAL A 158 -5.11 -12.94 -15.23
CA VAL A 158 -4.72 -11.79 -14.40
C VAL A 158 -4.84 -10.47 -15.18
N THR A 159 -4.44 -10.45 -16.45
CA THR A 159 -4.51 -9.26 -17.30
C THR A 159 -5.90 -9.01 -17.91
N GLY A 160 -6.79 -9.98 -17.81
CA GLY A 160 -8.19 -9.90 -18.27
C GLY A 160 -9.10 -9.17 -17.28
N THR A 161 -10.33 -8.91 -17.69
CA THR A 161 -11.29 -8.11 -16.92
C THR A 161 -11.55 -8.66 -15.51
N ILE A 162 -11.64 -9.99 -15.35
CA ILE A 162 -11.92 -10.61 -14.05
C ILE A 162 -10.74 -10.43 -13.11
N GLY A 163 -9.52 -10.75 -13.55
CA GLY A 163 -8.30 -10.58 -12.77
C GLY A 163 -8.08 -9.12 -12.37
N GLN A 164 -8.30 -8.19 -13.30
CA GLN A 164 -8.16 -6.75 -13.03
C GLN A 164 -9.20 -6.24 -12.00
N LYS A 165 -10.43 -6.75 -12.01
CA LYS A 165 -11.43 -6.46 -10.97
C LYS A 165 -11.03 -7.00 -9.60
N ILE A 166 -10.39 -8.18 -9.56
CA ILE A 166 -9.85 -8.74 -8.31
C ILE A 166 -8.74 -7.84 -7.77
N ILE A 167 -7.79 -7.43 -8.63
CA ILE A 167 -6.72 -6.49 -8.26
C ILE A 167 -7.31 -5.17 -7.73
N GLN A 168 -8.32 -4.61 -8.41
CA GLN A 168 -9.00 -3.40 -7.97
C GLN A 168 -9.54 -3.50 -6.54
N ARG A 169 -10.12 -4.65 -6.17
CA ARG A 169 -10.66 -4.88 -4.82
C ARG A 169 -9.58 -4.89 -3.73
N THR A 170 -8.35 -5.23 -4.06
CA THR A 170 -7.22 -5.18 -3.10
C THR A 170 -6.70 -3.77 -2.81
N GLY A 171 -7.30 -2.73 -3.39
CA GLY A 171 -6.82 -1.34 -3.27
C GLY A 171 -5.72 -0.98 -4.26
N ILE A 172 -5.17 -1.93 -5.01
CA ILE A 172 -4.18 -1.69 -6.06
C ILE A 172 -4.87 -1.13 -7.30
N LEU A 173 -4.30 -0.11 -7.91
CA LEU A 173 -4.80 0.45 -9.17
C LEU A 173 -4.61 -0.56 -10.31
N PRO A 174 -5.70 -1.04 -10.95
CA PRO A 174 -5.60 -1.96 -12.06
C PRO A 174 -5.12 -1.27 -13.34
N ALA A 175 -4.45 -2.02 -14.23
CA ALA A 175 -3.91 -1.46 -15.46
C ALA A 175 -4.97 -1.20 -16.54
N ARG A 176 -6.11 -1.92 -16.51
CA ARG A 176 -7.12 -1.91 -17.59
C ARG A 176 -8.54 -1.58 -17.16
N VAL A 177 -8.81 -1.48 -15.86
CA VAL A 177 -10.13 -1.15 -15.30
C VAL A 177 -10.07 0.25 -14.74
N GLN A 178 -11.11 1.04 -14.95
CA GLN A 178 -11.16 2.38 -14.37
C GLN A 178 -11.10 2.34 -12.85
N PRO A 179 -10.36 3.24 -12.20
CA PRO A 179 -10.26 3.30 -10.76
C PRO A 179 -11.63 3.57 -10.13
N ARG A 180 -11.81 3.09 -8.90
CA ARG A 180 -12.98 3.46 -8.12
C ARG A 180 -12.90 4.94 -7.78
N MET A 181 -13.91 5.69 -8.18
CA MET A 181 -14.10 7.08 -7.78
C MET A 181 -14.75 7.10 -6.40
N VAL A 182 -14.11 7.72 -5.44
CA VAL A 182 -14.68 7.95 -4.11
C VAL A 182 -15.17 9.38 -4.06
N ASN A 183 -16.48 9.57 -3.92
CA ASN A 183 -17.02 10.88 -3.60
C ASN A 183 -16.77 11.11 -2.09
N LEU A 184 -15.81 11.96 -1.80
CA LEU A 184 -15.59 12.46 -0.43
C LEU A 184 -16.57 13.61 -0.20
N ASN A 185 -17.70 13.32 0.43
CA ASN A 185 -18.54 14.36 1.04
C ASN A 185 -17.90 14.87 2.32
#